data_39e2bc0124f8583958ab38e0c584bf56
#
_entry.id   39e2bc0124f8583958ab38e0c584bf56
#
_cell.length_a   1.000
_cell.length_b   1.000
_cell.length_c   1.000
_cell.angle_alpha   90.00
_cell.angle_beta   90.00
_cell.angle_gamma   90.00
#
_symmetry.space_group_name_H-M   'P 1'
#
loop_
_entity.id
_entity.type
_entity.pdbx_description
1 polymer ?
#
loop_
_entity_poly.entity_id
_entity_poly.type
_entity_poly.pdbx_seq_one_letter_code
_entity_poly.pdbx_strand_id
1 'polypeptide(L)'
;VFGRKTQIYEKTEEIFGNPLMGYAPCAWEETIGEDISLLYMDITWAELEPEEGKYDWEKIERENQTDRWREEGKHLVLRFVCDIPGEEKHMDIPQWLYDKTDHAGTWYDMEYGKGYAPDYNNEQMIQYHKRAVNALGEHFGRDGLVSYIELGSLGHWGEWHVNISAGIQSLPEESVRERYMIPWTEAFPDSMILMRRPFSEGEHYGIGLYNDMTGQPESTEEWFRWINEGGEFDQTHEKKGLSAMKDFWKKFPSGGEFTSSITMKELLDTNLDQ
;
A
#
# COMPACT_ATOMS: atom_id res chain seq x y z
N VAL A 1 -37.74 19.05 -20.31
CA VAL A 1 -37.57 19.04 -18.85
C VAL A 1 -37.31 17.60 -18.44
N PHE A 2 -36.06 17.22 -18.21
CA PHE A 2 -35.72 15.88 -17.67
C PHE A 2 -36.00 15.90 -16.16
N GLY A 3 -37.04 15.24 -15.73
CA GLY A 3 -37.33 15.06 -14.31
C GLY A 3 -36.23 14.24 -13.65
N ARG A 4 -35.59 14.78 -12.61
CA ARG A 4 -34.71 13.99 -11.73
C ARG A 4 -35.55 12.91 -11.06
N LYS A 5 -35.25 11.65 -11.35
CA LYS A 5 -35.75 10.52 -10.55
C LYS A 5 -34.98 10.52 -9.23
N THR A 6 -35.68 10.78 -8.14
CA THR A 6 -35.14 10.56 -6.80
C THR A 6 -35.42 9.12 -6.41
N GLN A 7 -34.38 8.36 -6.14
CA GLN A 7 -34.49 7.03 -5.58
C GLN A 7 -34.31 7.13 -4.07
N ILE A 8 -35.27 6.64 -3.31
CA ILE A 8 -35.19 6.59 -1.84
C ILE A 8 -34.88 5.15 -1.48
N TYR A 9 -33.82 4.95 -0.71
CA TYR A 9 -33.46 3.65 -0.17
C TYR A 9 -33.97 3.53 1.24
N GLU A 10 -34.53 2.39 1.58
CA GLU A 10 -34.91 2.08 2.95
C GLU A 10 -33.69 1.61 3.73
N LYS A 11 -33.57 2.03 4.98
CA LYS A 11 -32.53 1.54 5.88
C LYS A 11 -32.82 0.08 6.19
N THR A 12 -31.81 -0.77 6.04
CA THR A 12 -31.86 -2.18 6.48
C THR A 12 -30.85 -2.40 7.60
N GLU A 13 -31.16 -3.33 8.50
CA GLU A 13 -30.24 -3.83 9.51
C GLU A 13 -29.63 -5.17 9.07
N GLU A 14 -29.88 -5.61 7.85
CA GLU A 14 -29.26 -6.81 7.28
C GLU A 14 -27.77 -6.58 7.03
N ILE A 15 -26.98 -7.59 7.41
CA ILE A 15 -25.56 -7.64 7.08
C ILE A 15 -25.44 -8.16 5.64
N PHE A 16 -24.82 -7.41 4.78
CA PHE A 16 -24.57 -7.84 3.39
C PHE A 16 -23.15 -7.46 2.97
N GLY A 17 -22.53 -8.30 2.15
CA GLY A 17 -21.25 -8.03 1.54
C GLY A 17 -21.34 -6.83 0.59
N ASN A 18 -20.69 -5.73 0.92
CA ASN A 18 -20.62 -4.55 0.07
C ASN A 18 -19.44 -4.74 -0.88
N PRO A 19 -19.65 -4.81 -2.19
CA PRO A 19 -18.52 -4.98 -3.10
C PRO A 19 -17.54 -3.81 -2.96
N LEU A 20 -16.24 -4.13 -2.95
CA LEU A 20 -15.14 -3.17 -2.84
C LEU A 20 -15.10 -2.33 -1.55
N MET A 21 -15.77 -2.79 -0.50
CA MET A 21 -15.78 -2.13 0.81
C MET A 21 -15.74 -3.16 1.94
N GLY A 22 -15.23 -2.75 3.09
CA GLY A 22 -15.24 -3.53 4.30
C GLY A 22 -13.86 -4.04 4.71
N TYR A 23 -13.84 -5.04 5.58
CA TYR A 23 -12.63 -5.66 6.08
C TYR A 23 -11.96 -6.51 5.01
N ALA A 24 -10.64 -6.43 4.92
CA ALA A 24 -9.80 -7.18 3.98
C ALA A 24 -8.78 -8.03 4.75
N PRO A 25 -9.13 -9.27 5.13
CA PRO A 25 -8.15 -10.21 5.71
C PRO A 25 -7.11 -10.60 4.66
N CYS A 26 -6.01 -11.20 5.11
CA CYS A 26 -4.94 -11.63 4.22
C CYS A 26 -5.44 -12.67 3.20
N ALA A 27 -4.98 -12.55 1.96
CA ALA A 27 -5.42 -13.42 0.86
C ALA A 27 -5.00 -14.90 1.04
N TRP A 28 -4.00 -15.18 1.87
CA TRP A 28 -3.57 -16.54 2.19
C TRP A 28 -4.45 -17.23 3.26
N GLU A 29 -5.38 -16.52 3.90
CA GLU A 29 -6.26 -17.11 4.91
C GLU A 29 -7.15 -18.22 4.32
N GLU A 30 -7.17 -19.38 4.99
CA GLU A 30 -7.97 -20.54 4.56
C GLU A 30 -9.47 -20.32 4.78
N THR A 31 -9.82 -19.59 5.86
CA THR A 31 -11.19 -19.36 6.27
C THR A 31 -11.48 -17.89 6.44
N ILE A 32 -12.45 -17.39 5.69
CA ILE A 32 -12.92 -16.00 5.77
C ILE A 32 -14.43 -15.95 5.99
N GLY A 33 -14.95 -14.81 6.47
CA GLY A 33 -16.40 -14.58 6.61
C GLY A 33 -17.10 -14.51 5.26
N GLU A 34 -18.39 -14.91 5.23
CA GLU A 34 -19.19 -14.90 3.99
C GLU A 34 -19.40 -13.49 3.43
N ASP A 35 -19.40 -12.47 4.29
CA ASP A 35 -19.59 -11.06 3.95
C ASP A 35 -18.30 -10.37 3.45
N ILE A 36 -17.15 -11.06 3.49
CA ILE A 36 -15.88 -10.54 3.00
C ILE A 36 -15.87 -10.49 1.48
N SER A 37 -15.62 -9.32 0.92
CA SER A 37 -15.49 -9.10 -0.53
C SER A 37 -14.10 -8.67 -0.98
N LEU A 38 -13.25 -8.26 -0.03
CA LEU A 38 -11.88 -7.81 -0.25
C LEU A 38 -10.89 -8.68 0.52
N LEU A 39 -9.73 -8.94 -0.07
CA LEU A 39 -8.60 -9.60 0.57
C LEU A 39 -7.35 -8.73 0.40
N TYR A 40 -6.43 -8.80 1.35
CA TYR A 40 -5.16 -8.10 1.30
C TYR A 40 -4.03 -9.03 0.85
N MET A 41 -3.23 -8.57 -0.08
CA MET A 41 -2.08 -9.30 -0.62
C MET A 41 -0.87 -8.37 -0.68
N ASP A 42 0.17 -8.67 0.07
CA ASP A 42 1.48 -8.06 -0.11
C ASP A 42 2.45 -9.02 -0.81
N ILE A 43 3.34 -8.45 -1.58
CA ILE A 43 4.34 -9.19 -2.36
C ILE A 43 5.68 -8.47 -2.21
N THR A 44 6.71 -9.17 -1.76
CA THR A 44 8.07 -8.62 -1.81
C THR A 44 8.65 -8.75 -3.21
N TRP A 45 9.57 -7.85 -3.55
CA TRP A 45 10.23 -7.96 -4.87
C TRP A 45 11.08 -9.22 -4.99
N ALA A 46 11.71 -9.65 -3.88
CA ALA A 46 12.50 -10.88 -3.86
C ALA A 46 11.68 -12.13 -4.17
N GLU A 47 10.41 -12.17 -3.70
CA GLU A 47 9.49 -13.26 -4.02
C GLU A 47 8.97 -13.19 -5.44
N LEU A 48 8.66 -12.00 -5.92
CA LEU A 48 8.12 -11.78 -7.25
C LEU A 48 9.13 -12.15 -8.35
N GLU A 49 10.39 -11.72 -8.21
CA GLU A 49 11.39 -11.79 -9.28
C GLU A 49 12.72 -12.35 -8.76
N PRO A 50 12.78 -13.64 -8.35
CA PRO A 50 13.97 -14.25 -7.75
C PRO A 50 15.18 -14.26 -8.70
N GLU A 51 14.96 -14.30 -10.01
CA GLU A 51 15.97 -14.14 -11.05
C GLU A 51 15.54 -13.01 -12.01
N GLU A 52 16.50 -12.26 -12.52
CA GLU A 52 16.22 -11.11 -13.41
C GLU A 52 15.34 -11.50 -14.61
N GLY A 53 14.17 -10.87 -14.71
CA GLY A 53 13.18 -11.12 -15.76
C GLY A 53 12.37 -12.40 -15.62
N LYS A 54 12.54 -13.15 -14.52
CA LYS A 54 11.77 -14.35 -14.23
C LYS A 54 10.87 -14.13 -13.02
N TYR A 55 9.60 -13.98 -13.29
CA TYR A 55 8.58 -13.74 -12.27
C TYR A 55 7.98 -15.07 -11.81
N ASP A 56 7.89 -15.29 -10.50
CA ASP A 56 7.35 -16.52 -9.90
C ASP A 56 5.83 -16.40 -9.66
N TRP A 57 5.07 -16.20 -10.76
CA TRP A 57 3.62 -16.08 -10.70
C TRP A 57 2.94 -17.27 -10.04
N GLU A 58 3.42 -18.48 -10.34
CA GLU A 58 2.83 -19.70 -9.79
C GLU A 58 2.90 -19.73 -8.26
N LYS A 59 4.05 -19.33 -7.69
CA LYS A 59 4.21 -19.21 -6.25
C LYS A 59 3.26 -18.15 -5.67
N ILE A 60 3.28 -16.93 -6.23
CA ILE A 60 2.48 -15.81 -5.76
C ILE A 60 0.98 -16.15 -5.79
N GLU A 61 0.49 -16.70 -6.89
CA GLU A 61 -0.93 -17.05 -7.04
C GLU A 61 -1.34 -18.19 -6.11
N ARG A 62 -0.53 -19.21 -5.97
CA ARG A 62 -0.80 -20.33 -5.07
C ARG A 62 -0.85 -19.90 -3.61
N GLU A 63 0.13 -19.12 -3.14
CA GLU A 63 0.24 -18.70 -1.76
C GLU A 63 -0.86 -17.71 -1.37
N ASN A 64 -1.30 -16.87 -2.30
CA ASN A 64 -2.40 -15.92 -2.12
C ASN A 64 -3.75 -16.41 -2.63
N GLN A 65 -3.87 -17.67 -3.04
CA GLN A 65 -5.13 -18.30 -3.47
C GLN A 65 -5.90 -17.50 -4.54
N THR A 66 -5.21 -16.82 -5.46
CA THR A 66 -5.84 -15.86 -6.37
C THR A 66 -6.91 -16.48 -7.27
N ASP A 67 -6.75 -17.74 -7.69
CA ASP A 67 -7.77 -18.46 -8.47
C ASP A 67 -9.05 -18.66 -7.68
N ARG A 68 -8.94 -19.01 -6.40
CA ARG A 68 -10.10 -19.12 -5.49
C ARG A 68 -10.84 -17.79 -5.41
N TRP A 69 -10.13 -16.68 -5.25
CA TRP A 69 -10.77 -15.38 -5.11
C TRP A 69 -11.44 -14.93 -6.40
N ARG A 70 -10.86 -15.27 -7.57
CA ARG A 70 -11.52 -15.07 -8.87
C ARG A 70 -12.82 -15.89 -8.98
N GLU A 71 -12.78 -17.17 -8.62
CA GLU A 71 -13.95 -18.05 -8.66
C GLU A 71 -15.06 -17.60 -7.70
N GLU A 72 -14.69 -17.10 -6.52
CA GLU A 72 -15.62 -16.57 -5.52
C GLU A 72 -16.10 -15.14 -5.82
N GLY A 73 -15.59 -14.49 -6.87
CA GLY A 73 -15.94 -13.11 -7.25
C GLY A 73 -15.48 -12.07 -6.23
N LYS A 74 -14.37 -12.33 -5.55
CA LYS A 74 -13.75 -11.41 -4.58
C LYS A 74 -12.68 -10.57 -5.25
N HIS A 75 -12.20 -9.54 -4.55
CA HIS A 75 -11.21 -8.60 -5.05
C HIS A 75 -10.02 -8.48 -4.11
N LEU A 76 -8.89 -8.00 -4.63
CA LEU A 76 -7.67 -7.83 -3.87
C LEU A 76 -7.31 -6.35 -3.69
N VAL A 77 -6.75 -6.08 -2.52
CA VAL A 77 -5.90 -4.92 -2.22
C VAL A 77 -4.47 -5.40 -2.33
N LEU A 78 -3.70 -4.86 -3.26
CA LEU A 78 -2.32 -5.25 -3.52
C LEU A 78 -1.33 -4.22 -2.96
N ARG A 79 -0.29 -4.69 -2.26
CA ARG A 79 0.89 -3.90 -1.90
C ARG A 79 2.16 -4.60 -2.38
N PHE A 80 3.04 -3.88 -3.07
CA PHE A 80 4.35 -4.36 -3.50
C PHE A 80 5.44 -3.73 -2.64
N VAL A 81 6.32 -4.54 -2.05
CA VAL A 81 7.22 -4.10 -0.98
C VAL A 81 8.67 -4.39 -1.32
N CYS A 82 9.56 -3.44 -0.97
CA CYS A 82 11.00 -3.54 -1.19
C CYS A 82 11.81 -3.64 0.11
N ASP A 83 11.15 -3.47 1.26
CA ASP A 83 11.80 -3.43 2.58
C ASP A 83 10.79 -3.71 3.69
N ILE A 84 10.93 -4.85 4.37
CA ILE A 84 10.12 -5.27 5.53
C ILE A 84 11.07 -5.51 6.70
N PRO A 85 11.01 -4.74 7.79
CA PRO A 85 11.75 -5.07 9.02
C PRO A 85 11.30 -6.42 9.60
N GLY A 86 12.25 -7.33 9.81
CA GLY A 86 11.99 -8.68 10.31
C GLY A 86 12.87 -9.08 11.49
N GLU A 87 12.64 -10.27 12.04
CA GLU A 87 13.41 -10.78 13.17
C GLU A 87 14.86 -11.08 12.80
N GLU A 88 15.05 -11.65 11.62
CA GLU A 88 16.36 -12.04 11.10
C GLU A 88 16.83 -11.08 10.00
N LYS A 89 18.13 -10.98 9.82
CA LYS A 89 18.72 -10.19 8.76
C LYS A 89 18.38 -10.76 7.38
N HIS A 90 17.63 -10.01 6.58
CA HIS A 90 17.20 -10.41 5.25
C HIS A 90 17.07 -9.19 4.33
N MET A 91 16.62 -9.42 3.11
CA MET A 91 16.46 -8.41 2.08
C MET A 91 15.23 -8.74 1.23
N ASP A 92 14.36 -7.76 0.99
CA ASP A 92 13.12 -7.92 0.24
C ASP A 92 13.21 -7.50 -1.24
N ILE A 93 14.37 -6.99 -1.65
CA ILE A 93 14.73 -6.92 -3.07
C ILE A 93 15.53 -8.15 -3.49
N PRO A 94 15.45 -8.59 -4.75
CA PRO A 94 16.19 -9.78 -5.19
C PRO A 94 17.70 -9.54 -5.23
N GLN A 95 18.47 -10.62 -5.00
CA GLN A 95 19.93 -10.57 -4.96
C GLN A 95 20.53 -9.97 -6.24
N TRP A 96 19.98 -10.32 -7.42
CA TRP A 96 20.47 -9.77 -8.68
C TRP A 96 20.33 -8.23 -8.77
N LEU A 97 19.27 -7.65 -8.17
CA LEU A 97 19.07 -6.21 -8.14
C LEU A 97 20.03 -5.54 -7.15
N TYR A 98 20.22 -6.14 -5.97
CA TYR A 98 21.21 -5.71 -5.00
C TYR A 98 22.60 -5.61 -5.63
N ASP A 99 22.99 -6.61 -6.44
CA ASP A 99 24.28 -6.61 -7.15
C ASP A 99 24.31 -5.55 -8.27
N LYS A 100 23.22 -5.35 -8.99
CA LYS A 100 23.12 -4.33 -10.04
C LYS A 100 23.14 -2.89 -9.55
N THR A 101 22.68 -2.67 -8.33
CA THR A 101 22.74 -1.35 -7.68
C THR A 101 24.07 -1.08 -6.99
N ASP A 102 25.09 -1.91 -7.21
CA ASP A 102 26.38 -1.87 -6.51
C ASP A 102 26.22 -1.84 -4.98
N HIS A 103 25.22 -2.58 -4.47
CA HIS A 103 24.91 -2.66 -3.05
C HIS A 103 24.48 -1.31 -2.44
N ALA A 104 23.95 -0.41 -3.24
CA ALA A 104 23.52 0.91 -2.80
C ALA A 104 22.27 0.80 -1.92
N GLY A 105 22.42 1.13 -0.64
CA GLY A 105 21.40 1.05 0.38
C GLY A 105 22.03 0.82 1.75
N THR A 106 21.18 0.58 2.74
CA THR A 106 21.60 0.48 4.14
C THR A 106 21.06 -0.79 4.79
N TRP A 107 21.97 -1.64 5.27
CA TRP A 107 21.60 -2.70 6.20
C TRP A 107 21.33 -2.09 7.57
N TYR A 108 20.21 -2.46 8.20
CA TYR A 108 19.81 -1.93 9.49
C TYR A 108 19.48 -3.04 10.51
N ASP A 109 19.60 -2.69 11.80
CA ASP A 109 19.15 -3.45 12.96
C ASP A 109 18.60 -2.42 13.95
N MET A 110 17.29 -2.34 14.08
CA MET A 110 16.59 -1.32 14.84
C MET A 110 15.43 -1.92 15.65
N GLU A 111 14.73 -1.10 16.44
CA GLU A 111 13.62 -1.55 17.29
C GLU A 111 12.54 -2.32 16.53
N TYR A 112 12.24 -1.91 15.29
CA TYR A 112 11.21 -2.55 14.45
C TYR A 112 11.68 -3.84 13.77
N GLY A 113 12.96 -4.15 13.82
CA GLY A 113 13.53 -5.33 13.18
C GLY A 113 14.79 -5.04 12.37
N LYS A 114 15.19 -6.04 11.59
CA LYS A 114 16.41 -6.04 10.76
C LYS A 114 16.04 -6.18 9.30
N GLY A 115 16.82 -5.59 8.42
CA GLY A 115 16.58 -5.68 7.00
C GLY A 115 17.56 -4.88 6.17
N TYR A 116 17.18 -4.61 4.95
CA TYR A 116 17.93 -3.81 3.99
C TYR A 116 17.04 -2.77 3.33
N ALA A 117 17.31 -1.50 3.58
CA ALA A 117 16.65 -0.38 2.92
C ALA A 117 17.43 -0.01 1.64
N PRO A 118 16.85 -0.19 0.44
CA PRO A 118 17.49 0.19 -0.82
C PRO A 118 17.73 1.69 -0.91
N ASP A 119 18.71 2.10 -1.71
CA ASP A 119 18.83 3.50 -2.13
C ASP A 119 17.80 3.79 -3.23
N TYR A 120 16.70 4.41 -2.85
CA TYR A 120 15.62 4.77 -3.78
C TYR A 120 16.01 5.87 -4.79
N ASN A 121 17.15 6.55 -4.64
CA ASN A 121 17.68 7.48 -5.64
C ASN A 121 18.52 6.76 -6.71
N ASN A 122 18.84 5.49 -6.51
CA ASN A 122 19.63 4.72 -7.47
C ASN A 122 18.87 4.51 -8.77
N GLU A 123 19.46 4.92 -9.89
CA GLU A 123 18.84 4.90 -11.20
C GLU A 123 18.47 3.48 -11.67
N GLN A 124 19.29 2.48 -11.33
CA GLN A 124 18.98 1.08 -11.64
C GLN A 124 17.75 0.59 -10.84
N MET A 125 17.69 0.94 -9.56
CA MET A 125 16.54 0.64 -8.71
C MET A 125 15.24 1.18 -9.33
N ILE A 126 15.22 2.44 -9.77
CA ILE A 126 14.07 3.09 -10.36
C ILE A 126 13.65 2.42 -11.68
N GLN A 127 14.61 2.13 -12.56
CA GLN A 127 14.33 1.53 -13.86
C GLN A 127 13.77 0.10 -13.73
N TYR A 128 14.38 -0.70 -12.86
CA TYR A 128 13.92 -2.07 -12.63
C TYR A 128 12.59 -2.11 -11.87
N HIS A 129 12.36 -1.17 -10.95
CA HIS A 129 11.05 -1.02 -10.30
C HIS A 129 9.94 -0.79 -11.32
N LYS A 130 10.12 0.16 -12.25
CA LYS A 130 9.14 0.38 -13.33
C LYS A 130 8.87 -0.89 -14.12
N ARG A 131 9.91 -1.69 -14.41
CA ARG A 131 9.75 -2.98 -15.11
C ARG A 131 8.92 -3.97 -14.30
N ALA A 132 9.21 -4.11 -13.01
CA ALA A 132 8.47 -5.02 -12.13
C ALA A 132 6.99 -4.62 -12.01
N VAL A 133 6.71 -3.32 -11.82
CA VAL A 133 5.33 -2.81 -11.75
C VAL A 133 4.57 -3.04 -13.07
N ASN A 134 5.23 -2.84 -14.21
CA ASN A 134 4.61 -3.15 -15.50
C ASN A 134 4.26 -4.64 -15.64
N ALA A 135 5.16 -5.52 -15.18
CA ALA A 135 4.88 -6.97 -15.19
C ALA A 135 3.71 -7.33 -14.27
N LEU A 136 3.63 -6.72 -13.07
CA LEU A 136 2.46 -6.86 -12.18
C LEU A 136 1.17 -6.41 -12.86
N GLY A 137 1.19 -5.26 -13.56
CA GLY A 137 0.04 -4.75 -14.29
C GLY A 137 -0.37 -5.61 -15.48
N GLU A 138 0.59 -6.19 -16.20
CA GLU A 138 0.32 -7.14 -17.29
C GLU A 138 -0.33 -8.42 -16.76
N HIS A 139 0.07 -8.87 -15.55
CA HIS A 139 -0.41 -10.12 -14.96
C HIS A 139 -1.73 -9.94 -14.19
N PHE A 140 -1.86 -8.94 -13.34
CA PHE A 140 -3.00 -8.73 -12.44
C PHE A 140 -3.91 -7.54 -12.78
N GLY A 141 -3.50 -6.65 -13.68
CA GLY A 141 -4.21 -5.39 -13.94
C GLY A 141 -5.34 -5.47 -14.95
N ARG A 142 -5.71 -6.66 -15.45
CA ARG A 142 -6.61 -6.80 -16.59
C ARG A 142 -7.93 -7.52 -16.32
N ASP A 143 -8.02 -8.30 -15.26
CA ASP A 143 -9.15 -9.16 -14.96
C ASP A 143 -10.09 -8.62 -13.87
N GLY A 144 -9.76 -7.49 -13.28
CA GLY A 144 -10.52 -6.86 -12.21
C GLY A 144 -10.33 -7.48 -10.83
N LEU A 145 -9.45 -8.48 -10.68
CA LEU A 145 -9.14 -9.08 -9.40
C LEU A 145 -8.54 -8.05 -8.44
N VAL A 146 -7.51 -7.30 -8.89
CA VAL A 146 -6.89 -6.24 -8.09
C VAL A 146 -7.68 -4.96 -8.28
N SER A 147 -8.49 -4.61 -7.29
CA SER A 147 -9.32 -3.39 -7.29
C SER A 147 -8.67 -2.21 -6.61
N TYR A 148 -7.77 -2.47 -5.68
CA TYR A 148 -7.02 -1.44 -4.95
C TYR A 148 -5.53 -1.73 -4.96
N ILE A 149 -4.74 -0.66 -5.06
CA ILE A 149 -3.31 -0.66 -4.81
C ILE A 149 -3.06 0.20 -3.58
N GLU A 150 -2.56 -0.36 -2.50
CA GLU A 150 -1.87 0.42 -1.49
C GLU A 150 -0.48 0.70 -2.02
N LEU A 151 -0.22 1.97 -2.33
CA LEU A 151 1.01 2.40 -2.98
C LEU A 151 2.20 2.07 -2.08
N GLY A 152 2.85 0.98 -2.41
CA GLY A 152 3.99 0.43 -1.73
C GLY A 152 5.32 0.97 -2.28
N SER A 153 6.29 0.10 -2.41
CA SER A 153 7.60 0.33 -3.01
C SER A 153 8.60 1.11 -2.15
N LEU A 154 8.22 2.24 -1.58
CA LEU A 154 9.14 3.13 -0.85
C LEU A 154 9.04 2.94 0.66
N GLY A 155 10.21 2.83 1.30
CA GLY A 155 10.33 2.78 2.76
C GLY A 155 9.92 1.46 3.39
N HIS A 156 9.93 1.43 4.72
CA HIS A 156 9.54 0.26 5.50
C HIS A 156 8.09 -0.13 5.19
N TRP A 157 7.84 -1.40 4.98
CA TRP A 157 6.54 -1.98 4.57
C TRP A 157 5.92 -1.36 3.32
N GLY A 158 6.70 -0.57 2.56
CA GLY A 158 6.17 0.21 1.46
C GLY A 158 5.29 1.40 1.89
N GLU A 159 5.37 1.84 3.13
CA GLU A 159 4.48 2.86 3.71
C GLU A 159 5.02 4.29 3.60
N TRP A 160 6.01 4.49 2.77
CA TRP A 160 6.59 5.81 2.52
C TRP A 160 7.12 6.48 3.79
N HIS A 161 7.80 5.69 4.61
CA HIS A 161 8.56 6.17 5.75
C HIS A 161 9.86 5.37 5.94
N VAL A 162 10.85 5.99 6.56
CA VAL A 162 12.15 5.38 6.86
C VAL A 162 12.62 5.81 8.23
N ASN A 163 13.42 4.98 8.89
CA ASN A 163 14.04 5.36 10.15
C ASN A 163 15.43 5.96 9.92
N ILE A 164 15.49 7.29 9.72
CA ILE A 164 16.77 7.99 9.52
C ILE A 164 17.71 7.89 10.73
N SER A 165 17.19 7.66 11.94
CA SER A 165 18.04 7.47 13.12
C SER A 165 18.81 6.15 13.10
N ALA A 166 18.38 5.19 12.30
CA ALA A 166 19.08 3.92 12.03
C ALA A 166 20.16 4.07 10.92
N GLY A 167 20.42 5.26 10.45
CA GLY A 167 21.39 5.53 9.37
C GLY A 167 20.85 5.32 7.97
N ILE A 168 19.54 5.10 7.83
CA ILE A 168 18.87 4.95 6.54
C ILE A 168 18.73 6.33 5.89
N GLN A 169 18.89 6.38 4.57
CA GLN A 169 18.71 7.62 3.82
C GLN A 169 17.26 8.11 3.91
N SER A 170 17.08 9.43 3.92
CA SER A 170 15.76 10.05 3.80
C SER A 170 15.06 9.58 2.53
N LEU A 171 13.73 9.65 2.53
CA LEU A 171 12.94 9.45 1.33
C LEU A 171 13.42 10.39 0.22
N PRO A 172 13.39 9.96 -1.05
CA PRO A 172 13.80 10.79 -2.17
C PRO A 172 12.90 12.02 -2.34
N GLU A 173 13.37 13.02 -3.10
CA GLU A 173 12.59 14.19 -3.47
C GLU A 173 11.37 13.83 -4.34
N GLU A 174 10.37 14.71 -4.38
CA GLU A 174 9.11 14.55 -5.12
C GLU A 174 9.31 14.04 -6.54
N SER A 175 10.24 14.63 -7.29
CA SER A 175 10.54 14.23 -8.67
C SER A 175 11.02 12.76 -8.82
N VAL A 176 11.61 12.20 -7.79
CA VAL A 176 12.02 10.79 -7.76
C VAL A 176 10.86 9.92 -7.24
N ARG A 177 10.13 10.36 -6.22
CA ARG A 177 8.94 9.64 -5.73
C ARG A 177 7.88 9.48 -6.82
N GLU A 178 7.67 10.49 -7.68
CA GLU A 178 6.80 10.39 -8.86
C GLU A 178 7.21 9.23 -9.79
N ARG A 179 8.50 8.97 -9.94
CA ARG A 179 9.00 7.87 -10.78
C ARG A 179 8.67 6.48 -10.21
N TYR A 180 8.41 6.38 -8.92
CA TYR A 180 7.88 5.17 -8.28
C TYR A 180 6.36 5.08 -8.35
N MET A 181 5.65 6.21 -8.36
CA MET A 181 4.20 6.26 -8.36
C MET A 181 3.58 6.13 -9.76
N ILE A 182 4.10 6.88 -10.74
CA ILE A 182 3.55 6.91 -12.10
C ILE A 182 3.40 5.52 -12.73
N PRO A 183 4.37 4.59 -12.63
CA PRO A 183 4.20 3.25 -13.17
C PRO A 183 2.95 2.53 -12.69
N TRP A 184 2.54 2.72 -11.44
CA TRP A 184 1.33 2.12 -10.90
C TRP A 184 0.06 2.66 -11.55
N THR A 185 -0.03 3.97 -11.78
CA THR A 185 -1.17 4.58 -12.45
C THR A 185 -1.29 4.15 -13.92
N GLU A 186 -0.16 3.87 -14.58
CA GLU A 186 -0.11 3.40 -15.96
C GLU A 186 -0.42 1.89 -16.07
N ALA A 187 0.09 1.09 -15.13
CA ALA A 187 -0.03 -0.36 -15.17
C ALA A 187 -1.40 -0.88 -14.68
N PHE A 188 -2.07 -0.13 -13.80
CA PHE A 188 -3.35 -0.50 -13.19
C PHE A 188 -4.41 0.60 -13.40
N PRO A 189 -4.80 0.88 -14.67
CA PRO A 189 -5.70 2.00 -14.99
C PRO A 189 -7.12 1.84 -14.44
N ASP A 190 -7.52 0.61 -14.12
CA ASP A 190 -8.87 0.28 -13.61
C ASP A 190 -8.89 0.08 -12.09
N SER A 191 -7.73 0.10 -11.42
CA SER A 191 -7.63 -0.02 -9.97
C SER A 191 -7.54 1.35 -9.31
N MET A 192 -8.07 1.46 -8.10
CA MET A 192 -7.93 2.65 -7.28
C MET A 192 -6.65 2.57 -6.45
N ILE A 193 -5.91 3.67 -6.38
CA ILE A 193 -4.62 3.72 -5.67
C ILE A 193 -4.78 4.54 -4.40
N LEU A 194 -4.18 4.07 -3.31
CA LEU A 194 -4.12 4.74 -2.02
C LEU A 194 -2.66 4.90 -1.59
N MET A 195 -2.34 5.99 -0.90
CA MET A 195 -1.03 6.19 -0.27
C MET A 195 -1.18 6.45 1.22
N ARG A 196 -0.14 6.14 1.96
CA ARG A 196 -0.15 6.24 3.43
C ARG A 196 -0.25 7.68 3.95
N ARG A 197 0.44 8.60 3.30
CA ARG A 197 0.50 10.02 3.64
C ARG A 197 0.12 10.87 2.44
N PRO A 198 -0.46 12.06 2.64
CA PRO A 198 -0.87 12.92 1.54
C PRO A 198 0.33 13.66 0.93
N PHE A 199 1.28 12.93 0.36
CA PHE A 199 2.36 13.56 -0.40
C PHE A 199 1.79 14.37 -1.57
N SER A 200 2.48 15.46 -1.93
CA SER A 200 2.01 16.42 -2.93
C SER A 200 1.67 15.80 -4.28
N GLU A 201 2.42 14.80 -4.70
CA GLU A 201 2.16 14.04 -5.92
C GLU A 201 0.85 13.26 -5.88
N GLY A 202 0.41 12.78 -4.70
CA GLY A 202 -0.85 12.05 -4.56
C GLY A 202 -2.09 12.87 -4.91
N GLU A 203 -2.13 14.14 -4.52
CA GLU A 203 -3.21 15.05 -4.90
C GLU A 203 -3.28 15.24 -6.43
N HIS A 204 -2.11 15.37 -7.06
CA HIS A 204 -2.00 15.61 -8.49
C HIS A 204 -2.54 14.45 -9.34
N TYR A 205 -2.32 13.22 -8.92
CA TYR A 205 -2.73 12.00 -9.62
C TYR A 205 -4.06 11.41 -9.14
N GLY A 206 -4.73 12.05 -8.19
CA GLY A 206 -6.04 11.60 -7.73
C GLY A 206 -5.99 10.32 -6.90
N ILE A 207 -4.99 10.19 -6.06
CA ILE A 207 -4.74 9.04 -5.21
C ILE A 207 -5.50 9.19 -3.89
N GLY A 208 -6.12 8.11 -3.40
CA GLY A 208 -6.76 8.03 -2.09
C GLY A 208 -5.74 7.91 -0.96
N LEU A 209 -6.22 7.79 0.26
CA LEU A 209 -5.37 7.69 1.44
C LEU A 209 -5.75 6.50 2.32
N TYR A 210 -4.77 5.92 3.01
CA TYR A 210 -5.00 4.94 4.06
C TYR A 210 -4.22 5.27 5.33
N ASN A 211 -4.73 4.83 6.49
CA ASN A 211 -4.07 4.96 7.78
C ASN A 211 -3.58 3.60 8.25
N ASP A 212 -2.28 3.40 8.44
CA ASP A 212 -1.67 2.15 8.92
C ASP A 212 -1.83 1.92 10.44
N MET A 213 -2.34 2.91 11.17
CA MET A 213 -2.47 2.88 12.63
C MET A 213 -3.91 3.15 13.09
N THR A 214 -4.89 2.69 12.31
CA THR A 214 -6.30 2.87 12.66
C THR A 214 -6.62 2.26 14.03
N GLY A 215 -7.21 3.06 14.90
CA GLY A 215 -7.54 2.66 16.28
C GLY A 215 -6.49 3.06 17.33
N GLN A 216 -5.29 3.49 16.92
CA GLN A 216 -4.34 4.13 17.81
C GLN A 216 -4.59 5.65 17.78
N PRO A 217 -5.05 6.27 18.90
CA PRO A 217 -5.57 7.64 18.87
C PRO A 217 -4.58 8.68 18.38
N GLU A 218 -3.37 8.69 18.92
CA GLU A 218 -2.34 9.70 18.61
C GLU A 218 -1.92 9.65 17.14
N SER A 219 -1.69 8.46 16.59
CA SER A 219 -1.30 8.29 15.20
C SER A 219 -2.45 8.61 14.25
N THR A 220 -3.70 8.32 14.65
CA THR A 220 -4.89 8.65 13.87
C THR A 220 -5.12 10.17 13.85
N GLU A 221 -4.94 10.87 14.99
CA GLU A 221 -4.98 12.33 15.05
C GLU A 221 -3.89 12.97 14.19
N GLU A 222 -2.68 12.41 14.20
CA GLU A 222 -1.59 12.86 13.34
C GLU A 222 -1.93 12.70 11.86
N TRP A 223 -2.49 11.56 11.47
CA TRP A 223 -2.95 11.32 10.11
C TRP A 223 -4.02 12.33 9.67
N PHE A 224 -5.00 12.62 10.51
CA PHE A 224 -5.99 13.67 10.26
C PHE A 224 -5.36 15.07 10.16
N ARG A 225 -4.34 15.37 10.95
CA ARG A 225 -3.61 16.62 10.86
C ARG A 225 -2.95 16.77 9.48
N TRP A 226 -2.25 15.74 8.99
CA TRP A 226 -1.66 15.77 7.65
C TRP A 226 -2.71 16.00 6.56
N ILE A 227 -3.84 15.32 6.62
CA ILE A 227 -4.95 15.50 5.67
C ILE A 227 -5.51 16.93 5.70
N ASN A 228 -5.62 17.50 6.88
CA ASN A 228 -6.23 18.83 7.04
C ASN A 228 -5.24 19.97 6.77
N GLU A 229 -3.99 19.81 7.07
CA GLU A 229 -3.01 20.89 7.08
C GLU A 229 -1.89 20.71 6.07
N GLY A 230 -1.54 19.46 5.70
CA GLY A 230 -0.32 19.16 4.97
C GLY A 230 0.93 19.56 5.75
N GLY A 231 1.99 19.91 5.05
CA GLY A 231 3.17 20.52 5.65
C GLY A 231 4.45 19.71 5.44
N GLU A 232 5.35 19.83 6.40
CA GLU A 232 6.65 19.15 6.38
C GLU A 232 6.50 17.70 6.86
N PHE A 233 7.23 16.80 6.23
CA PHE A 233 7.46 15.46 6.73
C PHE A 233 8.96 15.29 6.97
N ASP A 234 9.34 15.05 8.21
CA ASP A 234 10.72 15.08 8.70
C ASP A 234 11.67 14.05 8.06
N GLN A 235 11.09 13.05 7.40
CA GLN A 235 11.84 12.01 6.66
C GLN A 235 12.06 12.36 5.18
N THR A 236 11.69 13.58 4.79
CA THR A 236 12.04 14.21 3.52
C THR A 236 12.86 15.47 3.78
N HIS A 237 13.52 15.99 2.75
CA HIS A 237 14.20 17.30 2.85
C HIS A 237 13.32 18.47 2.38
N GLU A 238 12.02 18.23 2.22
CA GLU A 238 11.06 19.17 1.63
C GLU A 238 10.21 19.85 2.71
N LYS A 239 10.16 21.17 2.67
CA LYS A 239 9.34 21.98 3.61
C LYS A 239 7.83 21.82 3.41
N LYS A 240 7.42 21.27 2.28
CA LYS A 240 6.02 21.07 1.89
C LYS A 240 5.86 19.73 1.17
N GLY A 241 6.38 18.67 1.77
CA GLY A 241 6.28 17.33 1.22
C GLY A 241 4.84 16.79 1.24
N LEU A 242 4.01 17.27 2.19
CA LEU A 242 2.62 16.85 2.32
C LEU A 242 1.65 17.97 1.90
N SER A 243 0.65 17.62 1.10
CA SER A 243 -0.45 18.49 0.69
C SER A 243 -1.69 18.26 1.56
N ALA A 244 -2.41 19.33 1.89
CA ALA A 244 -3.71 19.20 2.54
C ALA A 244 -4.73 18.61 1.54
N MET A 245 -5.23 17.43 1.82
CA MET A 245 -6.20 16.72 0.97
C MET A 245 -7.57 16.63 1.66
N LYS A 246 -8.08 17.77 2.12
CA LYS A 246 -9.39 17.84 2.77
C LYS A 246 -10.47 17.26 1.88
N ASP A 247 -11.35 16.47 2.48
CA ASP A 247 -12.47 15.88 1.75
C ASP A 247 -12.07 14.93 0.59
N PHE A 248 -10.83 14.40 0.56
CA PHE A 248 -10.37 13.48 -0.48
C PHE A 248 -11.32 12.29 -0.63
N TRP A 249 -11.84 11.77 0.47
CA TRP A 249 -12.77 10.65 0.56
C TRP A 249 -14.08 10.83 -0.22
N LYS A 250 -14.43 12.07 -0.59
CA LYS A 250 -15.58 12.36 -1.46
C LYS A 250 -15.34 11.99 -2.92
N LYS A 251 -14.09 11.74 -3.31
CA LYS A 251 -13.69 11.49 -4.70
C LYS A 251 -12.81 10.27 -4.86
N PHE A 252 -12.05 9.94 -3.84
CA PHE A 252 -11.03 8.89 -3.86
C PHE A 252 -11.25 7.93 -2.70
N PRO A 253 -10.73 6.68 -2.78
CA PRO A 253 -10.89 5.71 -1.71
C PRO A 253 -10.21 6.15 -0.42
N SER A 254 -10.77 5.70 0.69
CA SER A 254 -10.16 5.78 2.01
C SER A 254 -10.02 4.36 2.57
N GLY A 255 -8.85 4.02 3.03
CA GLY A 255 -8.53 2.73 3.62
C GLY A 255 -7.83 2.85 4.96
N GLY A 256 -7.42 1.72 5.51
CA GLY A 256 -6.62 1.68 6.72
C GLY A 256 -6.31 0.27 7.18
N GLU A 257 -5.29 0.17 8.00
CA GLU A 257 -4.91 -1.04 8.71
C GLU A 257 -5.13 -0.82 10.20
N PHE A 258 -5.71 -1.81 10.86
CA PHE A 258 -5.86 -1.76 12.31
C PHE A 258 -4.49 -1.86 12.97
N THR A 259 -4.26 -0.98 13.96
CA THR A 259 -3.01 -1.02 14.73
C THR A 259 -2.81 -2.35 15.43
N SER A 260 -1.58 -2.84 15.44
CA SER A 260 -1.16 -4.00 16.24
C SER A 260 -0.83 -3.63 17.71
N SER A 261 -0.85 -2.34 18.05
CA SER A 261 -0.49 -1.86 19.40
C SER A 261 -1.56 -2.11 20.47
N ILE A 262 -2.79 -2.38 20.05
CA ILE A 262 -3.90 -2.77 20.93
C ILE A 262 -4.60 -4.02 20.40
N THR A 263 -5.24 -4.76 21.27
CA THR A 263 -5.92 -5.98 20.86
C THR A 263 -7.19 -5.68 20.05
N MET A 264 -7.59 -6.59 19.16
CA MET A 264 -8.85 -6.46 18.43
C MET A 264 -10.06 -6.30 19.36
N LYS A 265 -10.03 -6.92 20.55
CA LYS A 265 -11.08 -6.74 21.55
C LYS A 265 -11.15 -5.32 22.06
N GLU A 266 -10.01 -4.70 22.35
CA GLU A 266 -9.96 -3.28 22.76
C GLU A 266 -10.40 -2.35 21.64
N LEU A 267 -10.02 -2.64 20.40
CA LEU A 267 -10.49 -1.89 19.23
C LEU A 267 -12.01 -1.90 19.11
N LEU A 268 -12.63 -3.06 19.29
CA LEU A 268 -14.08 -3.22 19.21
C LEU A 268 -14.81 -2.60 20.41
N ASP A 269 -14.22 -2.68 21.61
CA ASP A 269 -14.82 -2.13 22.82
C ASP A 269 -14.73 -0.60 22.92
N THR A 270 -13.75 0.02 22.23
CA THR A 270 -13.43 1.44 22.45
C THR A 270 -13.98 2.40 21.43
N ASN A 271 -14.38 2.01 20.24
CA ASN A 271 -14.52 3.03 19.19
C ASN A 271 -15.47 2.79 18.04
N LEU A 272 -16.64 2.35 18.29
CA LEU A 272 -17.71 2.50 17.28
C LEU A 272 -18.35 3.91 17.29
N ASP A 273 -17.95 4.78 18.20
CA ASP A 273 -18.52 6.12 18.40
C ASP A 273 -17.55 7.27 17.98
N GLN A 274 -16.40 6.99 17.39
CA GLN A 274 -15.49 7.99 16.80
C GLN A 274 -15.48 7.87 15.24
#